data_8ec1910690cb86331f7b055a2d7efa73
#
_entry.id   8ec1910690cb86331f7b055a2d7efa73
#
_cell.length_a   1.000
_cell.length_b   1.000
_cell.length_c   1.000
_cell.angle_alpha   90.00
_cell.angle_beta   90.00
_cell.angle_gamma   90.00
#
_symmetry.space_group_name_H-M   'P 1'
#
loop_
_entity.id
_entity.type
_entity.pdbx_description
1 polymer ?
#
loop_
_entity_poly.entity_id
_entity_poly.type
_entity_poly.pdbx_seq_one_letter_code
_entity_poly.pdbx_strand_id
1 'polypeptide(L)'
;MFQPVDSDAGLAQALDAYRRRWPAESGQVELFAGLGREGRQGPDPYARARLEGHFTASSWLLDRTRSRVLLTHHRKLDRWLQLGGHADGERDLRAVALREAEEESGLGGLVAEGDIFDLDRHWIPEHKGVPGHWHYDVRYVVHATASDEFRVSDESHALAWRHIEVIAGDATLDPSLRRMARKWLGL
;
A
#
# COMPACT_ATOMS: atom_id res chain seq x y z
N MET A 1 -0.45 21.95 16.06
CA MET A 1 -1.20 22.49 14.91
C MET A 1 -0.50 21.98 13.65
N PHE A 2 -0.95 20.84 13.10
CA PHE A 2 -0.39 20.32 11.84
C PHE A 2 -0.93 21.19 10.71
N GLN A 3 -0.05 21.86 9.98
CA GLN A 3 -0.42 22.48 8.72
C GLN A 3 -0.72 21.35 7.70
N PRO A 4 -1.79 21.44 6.89
CA PRO A 4 -1.93 20.58 5.74
C PRO A 4 -0.75 20.87 4.81
N VAL A 5 0.16 19.91 4.69
CA VAL A 5 1.21 19.95 3.68
C VAL A 5 0.48 19.94 2.35
N ASP A 6 0.81 20.89 1.47
CA ASP A 6 0.36 20.92 0.08
C ASP A 6 0.62 19.49 -0.48
N SER A 7 -0.45 18.75 -0.74
CA SER A 7 -0.44 17.29 -0.83
C SER A 7 0.47 16.74 -1.93
N ASP A 8 0.62 17.47 -3.04
CA ASP A 8 1.52 17.08 -4.14
C ASP A 8 3.00 17.35 -3.80
N ALA A 9 3.29 18.39 -3.02
CA ALA A 9 4.62 18.64 -2.50
C ALA A 9 5.02 17.59 -1.46
N GLY A 10 4.06 17.13 -0.66
CA GLY A 10 4.24 16.05 0.32
C GLY A 10 4.63 14.72 -0.30
N LEU A 11 3.91 14.27 -1.35
CA LEU A 11 4.25 13.05 -2.07
C LEU A 11 5.63 13.15 -2.73
N ALA A 12 5.95 14.27 -3.39
CA ALA A 12 7.26 14.47 -4.01
C ALA A 12 8.40 14.38 -3.00
N GLN A 13 8.25 15.01 -1.83
CA GLN A 13 9.22 14.94 -0.74
C GLN A 13 9.38 13.51 -0.19
N ALA A 14 8.28 12.79 -0.01
CA ALA A 14 8.28 11.39 0.44
C ALA A 14 8.97 10.46 -0.57
N LEU A 15 8.72 10.65 -1.88
CA LEU A 15 9.38 9.92 -2.96
C LEU A 15 10.89 10.20 -3.00
N ASP A 16 11.32 11.45 -2.77
CA ASP A 16 12.73 11.78 -2.68
C ASP A 16 13.41 11.16 -1.46
N ALA A 17 12.72 11.09 -0.32
CA ALA A 17 13.21 10.37 0.87
C ALA A 17 13.33 8.87 0.60
N TYR A 18 12.33 8.28 -0.05
CA TYR A 18 12.36 6.87 -0.47
C TYR A 18 13.52 6.57 -1.42
N ARG A 19 13.76 7.44 -2.43
CA ARG A 19 14.88 7.31 -3.38
C ARG A 19 16.25 7.29 -2.68
N ARG A 20 16.42 8.13 -1.66
CA ARG A 20 17.67 8.15 -0.87
C ARG A 20 17.85 6.86 -0.07
N ARG A 21 16.77 6.31 0.46
CA ARG A 21 16.80 5.08 1.25
C ARG A 21 17.00 3.82 0.39
N TRP A 22 16.39 3.81 -0.81
CA TRP A 22 16.38 2.68 -1.73
C TRP A 22 16.85 3.10 -3.13
N PRO A 23 18.13 3.45 -3.32
CA PRO A 23 18.61 4.00 -4.61
C PRO A 23 18.48 3.01 -5.78
N ALA A 24 18.50 1.70 -5.53
CA ALA A 24 18.27 0.67 -6.55
C ALA A 24 16.83 0.70 -7.12
N GLU A 25 15.88 1.31 -6.41
CA GLU A 25 14.48 1.42 -6.83
C GLU A 25 14.14 2.78 -7.46
N SER A 26 15.15 3.57 -7.85
CA SER A 26 14.95 4.91 -8.45
C SER A 26 14.06 4.90 -9.69
N GLY A 27 14.07 3.82 -10.49
CA GLY A 27 13.19 3.67 -11.64
C GLY A 27 11.71 3.62 -11.24
N GLN A 28 11.37 2.96 -10.13
CA GLN A 28 10.01 2.98 -9.60
C GLN A 28 9.63 4.39 -9.16
N VAL A 29 10.49 5.08 -8.43
CA VAL A 29 10.23 6.46 -7.98
C VAL A 29 9.87 7.37 -9.15
N GLU A 30 10.58 7.26 -10.29
CA GLU A 30 10.30 8.10 -11.47
C GLU A 30 8.90 7.85 -12.04
N LEU A 31 8.41 6.60 -12.03
CA LEU A 31 7.05 6.28 -12.48
C LEU A 31 5.99 6.97 -11.61
N PHE A 32 6.16 6.91 -10.29
CA PHE A 32 5.23 7.54 -9.33
C PHE A 32 5.29 9.07 -9.39
N ALA A 33 6.49 9.64 -9.46
CA ALA A 33 6.66 11.07 -9.63
C ALA A 33 6.11 11.56 -10.99
N GLY A 34 6.23 10.75 -12.03
CA GLY A 34 5.64 11.01 -13.35
C GLY A 34 4.13 11.14 -13.28
N LEU A 35 3.46 10.17 -12.65
CA LEU A 35 2.01 10.20 -12.45
C LEU A 35 1.55 11.45 -11.69
N GLY A 36 2.25 11.83 -10.60
CA GLY A 36 1.94 13.04 -9.85
C GLY A 36 2.11 14.32 -10.67
N ARG A 37 3.11 14.38 -11.56
CA ARG A 37 3.29 15.53 -12.49
C ARG A 37 2.20 15.62 -13.54
N GLU A 38 1.77 14.49 -14.11
CA GLU A 38 0.68 14.42 -15.09
C GLU A 38 -0.63 14.96 -14.51
N GLY A 39 -0.92 14.67 -13.24
CA GLY A 39 -2.12 15.12 -12.54
C GLY A 39 -2.25 16.64 -12.39
N ARG A 40 -1.15 17.40 -12.58
CA ARG A 40 -1.19 18.87 -12.55
C ARG A 40 -1.82 19.49 -13.78
N GLN A 41 -1.90 18.77 -14.90
CA GLN A 41 -2.37 19.24 -16.19
C GLN A 41 -3.44 18.34 -16.82
N GLY A 42 -3.81 17.24 -16.17
CA GLY A 42 -4.70 16.22 -16.66
C GLY A 42 -5.67 15.70 -15.60
N PRO A 43 -6.30 14.54 -15.86
CA PRO A 43 -7.18 13.88 -14.89
C PRO A 43 -6.46 13.59 -13.58
N ASP A 44 -7.19 13.75 -12.46
CA ASP A 44 -6.66 13.58 -11.12
C ASP A 44 -6.10 12.15 -10.89
N PRO A 45 -4.80 11.98 -10.60
CA PRO A 45 -4.19 10.67 -10.40
C PRO A 45 -4.62 9.98 -9.10
N TYR A 46 -5.30 10.68 -8.20
CA TYR A 46 -5.87 10.12 -6.96
C TYR A 46 -7.30 9.60 -7.16
N ALA A 47 -7.92 9.91 -8.31
CA ALA A 47 -9.28 9.45 -8.61
C ALA A 47 -9.26 8.14 -9.39
N ARG A 48 -10.02 7.12 -8.94
CA ARG A 48 -10.16 5.84 -9.65
C ARG A 48 -10.77 5.96 -11.05
N ALA A 49 -11.41 7.08 -11.37
CA ALA A 49 -11.95 7.39 -12.69
C ALA A 49 -10.86 7.62 -13.75
N ARG A 50 -9.61 7.86 -13.35
CA ARG A 50 -8.47 7.95 -14.26
C ARG A 50 -8.05 6.55 -14.72
N LEU A 51 -8.50 6.18 -15.91
CA LEU A 51 -8.37 4.81 -16.43
C LEU A 51 -6.97 4.44 -16.95
N GLU A 52 -6.06 5.41 -17.20
CA GLU A 52 -4.67 5.10 -17.55
C GLU A 52 -3.88 4.55 -16.36
N GLY A 53 -4.32 4.89 -15.17
CA GLY A 53 -3.76 4.48 -13.91
C GLY A 53 -3.91 5.55 -12.83
N HIS A 54 -3.96 5.12 -11.58
CA HIS A 54 -4.17 6.01 -10.45
C HIS A 54 -3.47 5.48 -9.19
N PHE A 55 -3.35 6.35 -8.18
CA PHE A 55 -2.77 5.98 -6.90
C PHE A 55 -3.70 5.09 -6.09
N THR A 56 -3.10 4.10 -5.48
CA THR A 56 -3.65 3.30 -4.39
C THR A 56 -2.70 3.35 -3.20
N ALA A 57 -3.17 2.96 -2.04
CA ALA A 57 -2.32 2.86 -0.87
C ALA A 57 -2.60 1.58 -0.09
N SER A 58 -1.52 0.95 0.39
CA SER A 58 -1.59 -0.31 1.13
C SER A 58 -0.75 -0.27 2.40
N SER A 59 -1.04 -1.17 3.31
CA SER A 59 -0.40 -1.28 4.59
C SER A 59 0.44 -2.56 4.72
N TRP A 60 1.67 -2.43 5.18
CA TRP A 60 2.42 -3.52 5.79
C TRP A 60 2.04 -3.54 7.28
N LEU A 61 0.87 -4.14 7.59
CA LEU A 61 0.27 -4.12 8.92
C LEU A 61 0.93 -5.16 9.83
N LEU A 62 1.72 -4.67 10.76
CA LEU A 62 2.48 -5.47 11.70
C LEU A 62 1.69 -5.73 12.99
N ASP A 63 1.84 -6.94 13.53
CA ASP A 63 1.38 -7.27 14.87
C ASP A 63 2.19 -6.52 15.94
N ARG A 64 1.73 -6.58 17.19
CA ARG A 64 2.37 -5.92 18.34
C ARG A 64 3.81 -6.35 18.58
N THR A 65 4.18 -7.56 18.13
CA THR A 65 5.56 -8.08 18.23
C THR A 65 6.44 -7.69 17.04
N ARG A 66 5.85 -7.15 15.96
CA ARG A 66 6.50 -6.81 14.69
C ARG A 66 7.16 -8.00 13.98
N SER A 67 6.74 -9.23 14.32
CA SER A 67 7.24 -10.47 13.72
C SER A 67 6.31 -11.04 12.68
N ARG A 68 5.04 -10.58 12.66
CA ARG A 68 4.01 -11.04 11.74
C ARG A 68 3.37 -9.85 11.03
N VAL A 69 2.94 -10.09 9.80
CA VAL A 69 2.14 -9.14 9.01
C VAL A 69 0.74 -9.73 8.78
N LEU A 70 -0.28 -8.88 8.81
CA LEU A 70 -1.64 -9.26 8.48
C LEU A 70 -1.81 -9.26 6.96
N LEU A 71 -2.22 -10.39 6.41
CA LEU A 71 -2.56 -10.54 5.00
C LEU A 71 -4.03 -10.90 4.85
N THR A 72 -4.63 -10.45 3.74
CA THR A 72 -5.95 -10.81 3.30
C THR A 72 -5.90 -11.86 2.19
N HIS A 73 -6.75 -12.88 2.26
CA HIS A 73 -7.08 -13.72 1.11
C HIS A 73 -8.17 -12.99 0.32
N HIS A 74 -7.74 -12.23 -0.67
CA HIS A 74 -8.58 -11.28 -1.39
C HIS A 74 -9.63 -12.00 -2.24
N ARG A 75 -10.92 -11.71 -2.02
CA ARG A 75 -12.05 -12.44 -2.61
C ARG A 75 -12.08 -12.43 -4.14
N LYS A 76 -11.74 -11.31 -4.78
CA LYS A 76 -11.77 -11.17 -6.24
C LYS A 76 -10.53 -11.72 -6.94
N LEU A 77 -9.37 -11.66 -6.28
CA LEU A 77 -8.09 -12.06 -6.87
C LEU A 77 -7.66 -13.48 -6.48
N ASP A 78 -8.35 -14.08 -5.51
CA ASP A 78 -8.11 -15.43 -4.98
C ASP A 78 -6.64 -15.69 -4.61
N ARG A 79 -6.02 -14.71 -3.95
CA ARG A 79 -4.64 -14.80 -3.47
C ARG A 79 -4.43 -13.96 -2.21
N TRP A 80 -3.36 -14.28 -1.49
CA TRP A 80 -2.93 -13.54 -0.32
C TRP A 80 -2.21 -12.26 -0.71
N LEU A 81 -2.66 -11.13 -0.16
CA LEU A 81 -2.13 -9.79 -0.41
C LEU A 81 -2.11 -8.99 0.90
N GLN A 82 -1.43 -7.85 0.88
CA GLN A 82 -1.55 -6.83 1.91
C GLN A 82 -2.93 -6.14 1.84
N LEU A 83 -3.35 -5.53 2.96
CA LEU A 83 -4.56 -4.69 3.05
C LEU A 83 -4.34 -3.36 2.35
N GLY A 84 -5.35 -2.84 1.66
CA GLY A 84 -5.25 -1.56 0.97
C GLY A 84 -6.32 -1.30 -0.06
N GLY A 85 -6.41 -0.06 -0.52
CA GLY A 85 -7.47 0.37 -1.43
C GLY A 85 -7.15 1.62 -2.23
N HIS A 86 -8.20 2.18 -2.85
CA HIS A 86 -8.09 3.36 -3.70
C HIS A 86 -7.97 4.64 -2.88
N ALA A 87 -7.24 5.60 -3.42
CA ALA A 87 -7.14 6.95 -2.85
C ALA A 87 -8.46 7.71 -2.88
N ASP A 88 -9.26 7.52 -3.96
CA ASP A 88 -10.59 8.16 -4.15
C ASP A 88 -10.59 9.67 -3.94
N GLY A 89 -9.54 10.34 -4.42
CA GLY A 89 -9.33 11.77 -4.30
C GLY A 89 -8.61 12.21 -3.02
N GLU A 90 -8.41 11.31 -2.05
CA GLU A 90 -7.58 11.60 -0.86
C GLU A 90 -6.10 11.66 -1.26
N ARG A 91 -5.43 12.75 -0.86
CA ARG A 91 -4.05 13.00 -1.23
C ARG A 91 -3.03 12.52 -0.20
N ASP A 92 -3.44 12.36 1.04
CA ASP A 92 -2.62 11.72 2.07
C ASP A 92 -2.73 10.19 1.95
N LEU A 93 -1.87 9.61 1.10
CA LEU A 93 -1.84 8.16 0.85
C LEU A 93 -1.50 7.35 2.11
N ARG A 94 -0.83 7.95 3.10
CA ARG A 94 -0.60 7.31 4.40
C ARG A 94 -1.91 7.21 5.19
N ALA A 95 -2.73 8.26 5.17
CA ALA A 95 -4.05 8.22 5.78
C ALA A 95 -4.96 7.20 5.08
N VAL A 96 -4.88 7.08 3.75
CA VAL A 96 -5.57 6.02 2.99
C VAL A 96 -5.13 4.64 3.47
N ALA A 97 -3.82 4.34 3.51
CA ALA A 97 -3.31 3.05 3.96
C ALA A 97 -3.75 2.69 5.38
N LEU A 98 -3.79 3.68 6.28
CA LEU A 98 -4.26 3.51 7.66
C LEU A 98 -5.76 3.19 7.70
N ARG A 99 -6.60 3.96 6.99
CA ARG A 99 -8.04 3.75 6.91
C ARG A 99 -8.38 2.36 6.39
N GLU A 100 -7.78 1.97 5.26
CA GLU A 100 -7.99 0.65 4.66
C GLU A 100 -7.57 -0.49 5.62
N ALA A 101 -6.45 -0.30 6.33
CA ALA A 101 -6.02 -1.25 7.35
C ALA A 101 -7.04 -1.41 8.48
N GLU A 102 -7.63 -0.31 8.96
CA GLU A 102 -8.68 -0.32 10.00
C GLU A 102 -9.98 -0.96 9.50
N GLU A 103 -10.43 -0.56 8.31
CA GLU A 103 -11.70 -1.03 7.71
C GLU A 103 -11.65 -2.53 7.38
N GLU A 104 -10.58 -3.01 6.74
CA GLU A 104 -10.47 -4.40 6.34
C GLU A 104 -10.13 -5.34 7.50
N SER A 105 -9.36 -4.90 8.49
CA SER A 105 -8.96 -5.74 9.63
C SER A 105 -9.93 -5.66 10.82
N GLY A 106 -10.69 -4.58 10.95
CA GLY A 106 -11.49 -4.28 12.13
C GLY A 106 -10.66 -3.99 13.38
N LEU A 107 -9.34 -3.79 13.25
CA LEU A 107 -8.46 -3.40 14.34
C LEU A 107 -8.58 -1.89 14.60
N GLY A 108 -8.60 -1.51 15.86
CA GLY A 108 -8.56 -0.10 16.27
C GLY A 108 -7.20 0.28 16.85
N GLY A 109 -6.92 1.60 16.84
CA GLY A 109 -5.70 2.15 17.41
C GLY A 109 -4.44 1.79 16.62
N LEU A 110 -4.59 1.66 15.30
CA LEU A 110 -3.46 1.46 14.40
C LEU A 110 -2.65 2.75 14.26
N VAL A 111 -1.35 2.61 14.03
CA VAL A 111 -0.43 3.75 13.83
C VAL A 111 0.39 3.53 12.57
N ALA A 112 0.28 4.44 11.61
CA ALA A 112 1.08 4.43 10.40
C ALA A 112 2.39 5.20 10.58
N GLU A 113 3.51 4.64 10.09
CA GLU A 113 4.79 5.34 9.98
C GLU A 113 4.73 6.46 8.93
N GLY A 114 5.60 7.47 9.06
CA GLY A 114 5.61 8.63 8.18
C GLY A 114 6.21 8.38 6.81
N ASP A 115 7.14 7.44 6.70
CA ASP A 115 7.92 7.20 5.49
C ASP A 115 7.26 6.15 4.59
N ILE A 116 7.41 6.32 3.27
CA ILE A 116 7.07 5.29 2.31
C ILE A 116 7.95 4.06 2.56
N PHE A 117 7.33 2.89 2.71
CA PHE A 117 8.01 1.63 2.93
C PHE A 117 8.34 0.91 1.63
N ASP A 118 7.38 0.88 0.69
CA ASP A 118 7.53 0.20 -0.59
C ASP A 118 6.70 0.87 -1.68
N LEU A 119 7.10 0.71 -2.94
CA LEU A 119 6.38 1.17 -4.12
C LEU A 119 6.14 0.00 -5.05
N ASP A 120 4.91 -0.15 -5.53
CA ASP A 120 4.57 -1.21 -6.47
C ASP A 120 3.63 -0.73 -7.56
N ARG A 121 4.03 -0.91 -8.81
CA ARG A 121 3.17 -0.62 -9.96
C ARG A 121 2.74 -1.93 -10.59
N HIS A 122 1.45 -2.21 -10.59
CA HIS A 122 0.91 -3.45 -11.15
C HIS A 122 -0.32 -3.20 -12.02
N TRP A 123 -0.51 -4.10 -12.99
CA TRP A 123 -1.64 -4.05 -13.91
C TRP A 123 -2.86 -4.73 -13.31
N ILE A 124 -4.00 -4.03 -13.37
CA ILE A 124 -5.31 -4.58 -13.06
C ILE A 124 -5.98 -4.91 -14.39
N PRO A 125 -6.32 -6.19 -14.66
CA PRO A 125 -7.00 -6.57 -15.89
C PRO A 125 -8.44 -6.04 -15.91
N GLU A 126 -9.02 -5.95 -17.12
CA GLU A 126 -10.42 -5.59 -17.29
C GLU A 126 -11.33 -6.47 -16.43
N HIS A 127 -12.26 -5.84 -15.71
CA HIS A 127 -13.24 -6.53 -14.89
C HIS A 127 -14.57 -5.77 -14.86
N LYS A 128 -15.69 -6.48 -15.14
CA LYS A 128 -17.07 -5.94 -15.08
C LYS A 128 -17.25 -4.63 -15.84
N GLY A 129 -16.65 -4.51 -17.02
CA GLY A 129 -16.75 -3.32 -17.88
C GLY A 129 -15.86 -2.15 -17.47
N VAL A 130 -15.04 -2.29 -16.45
CA VAL A 130 -13.96 -1.34 -16.13
C VAL A 130 -12.72 -1.76 -16.93
N PRO A 131 -12.20 -0.92 -17.84
CA PRO A 131 -11.02 -1.24 -18.61
C PRO A 131 -9.80 -1.56 -17.74
N GLY A 132 -8.88 -2.37 -18.30
CA GLY A 132 -7.60 -2.62 -17.64
C GLY A 132 -6.83 -1.32 -17.42
N HIS A 133 -6.16 -1.21 -16.26
CA HIS A 133 -5.46 0.01 -15.85
C HIS A 133 -4.32 -0.28 -14.88
N TRP A 134 -3.46 0.73 -14.66
CA TRP A 134 -2.36 0.62 -13.71
C TRP A 134 -2.75 1.10 -12.33
N HIS A 135 -2.45 0.30 -11.30
CA HIS A 135 -2.37 0.78 -9.92
C HIS A 135 -0.93 1.20 -9.61
N TYR A 136 -0.80 2.36 -8.99
CA TYR A 136 0.45 2.88 -8.42
C TYR A 136 0.31 2.85 -6.90
N ASP A 137 0.70 1.74 -6.32
CA ASP A 137 0.46 1.40 -4.92
C ASP A 137 1.59 1.93 -4.03
N VAL A 138 1.27 2.90 -3.18
CA VAL A 138 2.19 3.47 -2.20
C VAL A 138 1.96 2.77 -0.86
N ARG A 139 3.00 2.13 -0.32
CA ARG A 139 2.87 1.23 0.82
C ARG A 139 3.53 1.81 2.05
N TYR A 140 2.83 1.72 3.18
CA TYR A 140 3.29 2.22 4.47
C TYR A 140 3.33 1.10 5.51
N VAL A 141 4.26 1.21 6.47
CA VAL A 141 4.24 0.36 7.66
C VAL A 141 3.15 0.87 8.59
N VAL A 142 2.31 -0.05 9.04
CA VAL A 142 1.25 0.21 10.03
C VAL A 142 1.43 -0.76 11.19
N HIS A 143 1.27 -0.27 12.42
CA HIS A 143 1.45 -1.05 13.63
C HIS A 143 0.14 -1.25 14.36
N ALA A 144 -0.18 -2.49 14.73
CA ALA A 144 -1.18 -2.78 15.74
C ALA A 144 -0.61 -2.43 17.13
N THR A 145 -1.32 -1.60 17.90
CA THR A 145 -0.85 -1.15 19.21
C THR A 145 -1.70 -1.70 20.36
N ALA A 146 -3.00 -1.87 20.14
CA ALA A 146 -3.95 -2.24 21.19
C ALA A 146 -4.24 -3.76 21.21
N SER A 147 -4.48 -4.37 20.04
CA SER A 147 -4.87 -5.77 19.91
C SER A 147 -4.38 -6.36 18.59
N ASP A 148 -4.20 -7.68 18.54
CA ASP A 148 -3.96 -8.46 17.32
C ASP A 148 -5.23 -9.22 16.89
N GLU A 149 -6.38 -9.01 17.54
CA GLU A 149 -7.65 -9.68 17.25
C GLU A 149 -8.39 -8.97 16.12
N PHE A 150 -8.25 -9.46 14.89
CA PHE A 150 -8.89 -8.94 13.71
C PHE A 150 -10.30 -9.50 13.47
N ARG A 151 -11.07 -8.85 12.60
CA ARG A 151 -12.34 -9.32 12.07
C ARG A 151 -12.28 -9.37 10.54
N VAL A 152 -12.77 -10.46 9.96
CA VAL A 152 -12.82 -10.61 8.50
C VAL A 152 -13.92 -9.72 7.94
N SER A 153 -13.58 -8.85 7.01
CA SER A 153 -14.55 -8.01 6.28
C SER A 153 -15.20 -8.78 5.12
N ASP A 154 -16.24 -8.19 4.51
CA ASP A 154 -16.92 -8.79 3.36
C ASP A 154 -16.08 -8.83 2.08
N GLU A 155 -14.98 -8.09 2.03
CA GLU A 155 -14.05 -8.05 0.89
C GLU A 155 -13.06 -9.21 0.87
N SER A 156 -12.92 -9.92 1.99
CA SER A 156 -11.95 -10.99 2.19
C SER A 156 -12.63 -12.36 2.34
N HIS A 157 -11.96 -13.41 1.87
CA HIS A 157 -12.29 -14.80 2.24
C HIS A 157 -11.75 -15.12 3.64
N ALA A 158 -10.57 -14.62 3.96
CA ALA A 158 -9.90 -14.80 5.23
C ALA A 158 -8.87 -13.71 5.48
N LEU A 159 -8.53 -13.50 6.73
CA LEU A 159 -7.36 -12.76 7.18
C LEU A 159 -6.45 -13.70 7.96
N ALA A 160 -5.15 -13.49 7.88
CA ALA A 160 -4.20 -14.26 8.67
C ALA A 160 -2.93 -13.47 9.01
N TRP A 161 -2.51 -13.54 10.27
CA TRP A 161 -1.16 -13.17 10.66
C TRP A 161 -0.15 -14.17 10.11
N ARG A 162 0.81 -13.71 9.32
CA ARG A 162 1.86 -14.53 8.74
C ARG A 162 3.22 -14.08 9.22
N HIS A 163 4.07 -15.03 9.63
CA HIS A 163 5.44 -14.74 10.00
C HIS A 163 6.23 -14.16 8.82
N ILE A 164 6.87 -13.03 9.01
CA ILE A 164 7.57 -12.29 7.96
C ILE A 164 8.73 -13.10 7.39
N GLU A 165 9.45 -13.85 8.23
CA GLU A 165 10.53 -14.75 7.81
C GLU A 165 10.03 -15.84 6.84
N VAL A 166 8.82 -16.38 7.10
CA VAL A 166 8.19 -17.38 6.21
C VAL A 166 7.87 -16.75 4.85
N ILE A 167 7.29 -15.54 4.85
CA ILE A 167 6.96 -14.82 3.61
C ILE A 167 8.23 -14.55 2.79
N ALA A 168 9.32 -14.14 3.45
CA ALA A 168 10.59 -13.83 2.76
C ALA A 168 11.17 -15.02 1.98
N GLY A 169 10.92 -16.24 2.44
CA GLY A 169 11.39 -17.49 1.83
C GLY A 169 10.40 -18.20 0.90
N ASP A 170 9.10 -17.85 0.95
CA ASP A 170 8.05 -18.56 0.20
C ASP A 170 7.93 -18.07 -1.25
N ALA A 171 8.48 -18.85 -2.18
CA ALA A 171 8.45 -18.54 -3.61
C ALA A 171 7.06 -18.65 -4.25
N THR A 172 6.06 -19.19 -3.55
CA THR A 172 4.68 -19.33 -4.06
C THR A 172 3.85 -18.07 -3.85
N LEU A 173 4.28 -17.19 -2.94
CA LEU A 173 3.62 -15.91 -2.67
C LEU A 173 3.95 -14.85 -3.73
N ASP A 174 3.12 -13.82 -3.77
CA ASP A 174 3.32 -12.66 -4.63
C ASP A 174 4.74 -12.08 -4.45
N PRO A 175 5.47 -11.82 -5.54
CA PRO A 175 6.85 -11.30 -5.45
C PRO A 175 6.96 -10.00 -4.65
N SER A 176 5.92 -9.15 -4.66
CA SER A 176 5.93 -7.90 -3.90
C SER A 176 5.83 -8.13 -2.39
N LEU A 177 5.08 -9.14 -1.93
CA LEU A 177 5.06 -9.54 -0.52
C LEU A 177 6.42 -10.02 -0.05
N ARG A 178 7.09 -10.84 -0.85
CA ARG A 178 8.45 -11.32 -0.55
C ARG A 178 9.46 -10.19 -0.52
N ARG A 179 9.35 -9.22 -1.45
CA ARG A 179 10.21 -8.02 -1.46
C ARG A 179 10.01 -7.22 -0.17
N MET A 180 8.78 -6.95 0.23
CA MET A 180 8.48 -6.25 1.47
C MET A 180 9.00 -7.00 2.71
N ALA A 181 8.80 -8.32 2.78
CA ALA A 181 9.31 -9.14 3.88
C ALA A 181 10.84 -9.08 3.98
N ARG A 182 11.55 -9.22 2.85
CA ARG A 182 13.01 -9.10 2.81
C ARG A 182 13.49 -7.69 3.18
N LYS A 183 12.81 -6.67 2.68
CA LYS A 183 13.08 -5.26 3.01
C LYS A 183 12.92 -4.99 4.52
N TRP A 184 11.89 -5.56 5.15
CA TRP A 184 11.67 -5.48 6.59
C TRP A 184 12.78 -6.16 7.40
N LEU A 185 13.23 -7.32 6.94
CA LEU A 185 14.29 -8.11 7.60
C LEU A 185 15.71 -7.60 7.29
N GLY A 186 15.88 -6.65 6.39
CA GLY A 186 17.20 -6.14 5.99
C GLY A 186 18.01 -7.13 5.14
N LEU A 187 17.34 -7.96 4.31
CA LEU A 187 17.91 -9.03 3.48
C LEU A 187 18.08 -8.61 2.01
#